data_529e43a565760b89425b889220305b22
#
_entry.id   529e43a565760b89425b889220305b22
#
_cell.length_a   1.000
_cell.length_b   1.000
_cell.length_c   1.000
_cell.angle_alpha   90.00
_cell.angle_beta   90.00
_cell.angle_gamma   90.00
#
_symmetry.space_group_name_H-M   'P 1'
#
loop_
_entity.id
_entity.type
_entity.pdbx_description
1 polymer ?
#
loop_
_entity_poly.entity_id
_entity_poly.type
_entity_poly.pdbx_seq_one_letter_code
_entity_poly.pdbx_strand_id
1 'polypeptide(L)'
;MSKKKQKIIGQEAFEKHYSSLFSDTNDRSDFFTSLQKESYPILRILPQYVETVHMLWEQADLSWNSVSWYPFAIHWPKNIEKGTHLPGYDEGYLYPMNASSLIPPLALQATNEDTILDACAAPGGKTLFIADLIHAPVQQKITANDSSPDRRRRLQETIERYGHIENIHIIGKKAETLFKQYPDHFTRILADVPCSSEKHVYNSKKHLKQWTPARIRQLKQRQIAILSGLFEALAPGGRLVYSTCAITPEENEEVIQTLLKKKKDRIRLIHLQQELPDIPHLSGIAGEKEITFPLDHVIRIIPHRMEEDKD
;
A
#
# COMPACT_ATOMS: atom_id res chain seq x y z
N MET A 1 41.22 16.55 -18.09
CA MET A 1 40.94 16.13 -16.69
C MET A 1 39.44 16.23 -16.46
N SER A 2 38.72 15.11 -16.46
CA SER A 2 37.27 15.06 -16.19
C SER A 2 37.05 15.35 -14.70
N LYS A 3 36.39 16.47 -14.38
CA LYS A 3 35.92 16.77 -13.02
C LYS A 3 34.94 15.64 -12.62
N LYS A 4 35.35 14.73 -11.75
CA LYS A 4 34.42 13.81 -11.08
C LYS A 4 33.35 14.68 -10.40
N LYS A 5 32.13 14.71 -10.93
CA LYS A 5 30.98 15.34 -10.25
C LYS A 5 30.88 14.69 -8.86
N GLN A 6 31.05 15.47 -7.82
CA GLN A 6 30.92 15.02 -6.44
C GLN A 6 29.50 14.45 -6.28
N LYS A 7 29.41 13.22 -5.86
CA LYS A 7 28.12 12.50 -5.76
C LYS A 7 27.41 13.05 -4.54
N ILE A 8 26.37 13.88 -4.75
CA ILE A 8 25.51 14.37 -3.66
C ILE A 8 24.78 13.16 -3.07
N ILE A 9 24.88 12.97 -1.76
CA ILE A 9 24.26 11.86 -1.00
C ILE A 9 23.60 12.40 0.27
N GLY A 10 22.75 11.59 0.88
CA GLY A 10 22.12 11.93 2.15
C GLY A 10 20.98 12.92 2.02
N GLN A 11 20.80 13.74 3.04
CA GLN A 11 19.67 14.67 3.14
C GLN A 11 19.61 15.65 1.96
N GLU A 12 20.71 16.25 1.59
CA GLU A 12 20.77 17.19 0.44
C GLU A 12 20.32 16.52 -0.86
N ALA A 13 20.76 15.29 -1.11
CA ALA A 13 20.34 14.53 -2.29
C ALA A 13 18.85 14.18 -2.24
N PHE A 14 18.33 13.82 -1.07
CA PHE A 14 16.92 13.54 -0.83
C PHE A 14 16.07 14.79 -1.11
N GLU A 15 16.37 15.90 -0.44
CA GLU A 15 15.63 17.14 -0.59
C GLU A 15 15.65 17.65 -2.02
N LYS A 16 16.80 17.63 -2.69
CA LYS A 16 16.90 18.01 -4.09
C LYS A 16 16.04 17.15 -5.02
N HIS A 17 16.02 15.84 -4.80
CA HIS A 17 15.24 14.91 -5.62
C HIS A 17 13.74 15.13 -5.43
N TYR A 18 13.26 15.16 -4.18
CA TYR A 18 11.84 15.33 -3.92
C TYR A 18 11.32 16.74 -4.18
N SER A 19 12.18 17.77 -4.00
CA SER A 19 11.83 19.14 -4.37
C SER A 19 11.54 19.31 -5.87
N SER A 20 12.13 18.48 -6.72
CA SER A 20 11.87 18.57 -8.16
C SER A 20 10.47 18.06 -8.57
N LEU A 21 9.76 17.38 -7.68
CA LEU A 21 8.38 16.92 -7.92
C LEU A 21 7.33 18.03 -7.77
N PHE A 22 7.71 19.14 -7.13
CA PHE A 22 6.80 20.22 -6.77
C PHE A 22 7.30 21.53 -7.39
N SER A 23 6.48 22.13 -8.25
CA SER A 23 6.81 23.44 -8.88
C SER A 23 6.59 24.60 -7.93
N ASP A 24 5.58 24.49 -7.05
CA ASP A 24 5.26 25.52 -6.05
C ASP A 24 6.11 25.38 -4.79
N THR A 25 6.52 26.52 -4.21
CA THR A 25 7.41 26.55 -3.03
C THR A 25 6.64 26.15 -1.75
N ASN A 26 5.38 26.54 -1.63
CA ASN A 26 4.57 26.23 -0.46
C ASN A 26 4.23 24.73 -0.44
N ASP A 27 3.80 24.20 -1.57
CA ASP A 27 3.52 22.77 -1.76
C ASP A 27 4.75 21.90 -1.42
N ARG A 28 5.94 22.37 -1.80
CA ARG A 28 7.23 21.74 -1.43
C ARG A 28 7.47 21.77 0.08
N SER A 29 7.25 22.93 0.71
CA SER A 29 7.40 23.09 2.16
C SER A 29 6.43 22.19 2.91
N ASP A 30 5.17 22.15 2.49
CA ASP A 30 4.11 21.33 3.08
C ASP A 30 4.43 19.85 2.96
N PHE A 31 4.98 19.42 1.82
CA PHE A 31 5.46 18.05 1.67
C PHE A 31 6.48 17.66 2.73
N PHE A 32 7.56 18.43 2.89
CA PHE A 32 8.60 18.10 3.88
C PHE A 32 8.08 18.19 5.32
N THR A 33 7.17 19.10 5.61
CA THR A 33 6.48 19.21 6.89
C THR A 33 5.63 17.95 7.15
N SER A 34 4.91 17.46 6.15
CA SER A 34 4.09 16.25 6.25
C SER A 34 4.90 14.99 6.54
N LEU A 35 6.15 14.92 6.03
CA LEU A 35 7.04 13.80 6.34
C LEU A 35 7.41 13.74 7.82
N GLN A 36 7.50 14.90 8.50
CA GLN A 36 7.84 15.01 9.91
C GLN A 36 6.62 14.85 10.83
N LYS A 37 5.43 15.21 10.32
CA LYS A 37 4.19 15.14 11.11
C LYS A 37 3.94 13.70 11.56
N GLU A 38 3.66 13.51 12.82
CA GLU A 38 3.22 12.23 13.32
C GLU A 38 1.87 11.87 12.68
N SER A 39 1.74 10.66 12.19
CA SER A 39 0.48 10.14 11.69
C SER A 39 -0.11 9.14 12.67
N TYR A 40 -1.37 9.32 12.99
CA TYR A 40 -2.14 8.33 13.73
C TYR A 40 -2.71 7.31 12.76
N PRO A 41 -2.75 6.02 13.15
CA PRO A 41 -3.45 5.02 12.35
C PRO A 41 -4.96 5.26 12.41
N ILE A 42 -5.68 4.77 11.43
CA ILE A 42 -7.09 4.44 11.59
C ILE A 42 -7.20 3.06 12.24
N LEU A 43 -8.35 2.78 12.80
CA LEU A 43 -8.69 1.48 13.37
C LEU A 43 -9.74 0.84 12.47
N ARG A 44 -9.32 -0.13 11.66
CA ARG A 44 -10.26 -0.92 10.88
C ARG A 44 -10.96 -1.91 11.80
N ILE A 45 -12.27 -1.90 11.79
CA ILE A 45 -13.11 -2.80 12.58
C ILE A 45 -13.42 -4.03 11.72
N LEU A 46 -13.31 -5.21 12.31
CA LEU A 46 -13.78 -6.43 11.66
C LEU A 46 -15.32 -6.38 11.56
N PRO A 47 -15.93 -6.60 10.39
CA PRO A 47 -17.36 -6.33 10.18
C PRO A 47 -18.31 -6.99 11.19
N GLN A 48 -17.99 -8.20 11.64
CA GLN A 48 -18.79 -8.95 12.62
C GLN A 48 -18.76 -8.35 14.05
N TYR A 49 -17.86 -7.41 14.34
CA TYR A 49 -17.69 -6.82 15.67
C TYR A 49 -18.05 -5.34 15.75
N VAL A 50 -18.62 -4.75 14.70
CA VAL A 50 -18.92 -3.31 14.65
C VAL A 50 -19.80 -2.88 15.82
N GLU A 51 -20.92 -3.58 16.07
CA GLU A 51 -21.81 -3.26 17.18
C GLU A 51 -21.15 -3.45 18.54
N THR A 52 -20.34 -4.52 18.68
CA THR A 52 -19.60 -4.82 19.91
C THR A 52 -18.60 -3.69 20.22
N VAL A 53 -17.83 -3.28 19.23
CA VAL A 53 -16.84 -2.19 19.39
C VAL A 53 -17.55 -0.88 19.69
N HIS A 54 -18.67 -0.60 19.05
CA HIS A 54 -19.46 0.60 19.32
C HIS A 54 -19.91 0.67 20.79
N MET A 55 -20.49 -0.42 21.30
CA MET A 55 -20.89 -0.51 22.72
C MET A 55 -19.69 -0.34 23.69
N LEU A 56 -18.56 -0.98 23.40
CA LEU A 56 -17.36 -0.86 24.21
C LEU A 56 -16.81 0.58 24.25
N TRP A 57 -16.89 1.28 23.12
CA TRP A 57 -16.42 2.66 23.02
C TRP A 57 -17.36 3.65 23.72
N GLU A 58 -18.68 3.45 23.63
CA GLU A 58 -19.66 4.21 24.41
C GLU A 58 -19.46 4.06 25.91
N GLN A 59 -19.22 2.82 26.39
CA GLN A 59 -18.93 2.55 27.81
C GLN A 59 -17.62 3.20 28.29
N ALA A 60 -16.67 3.39 27.40
CA ALA A 60 -15.38 4.02 27.67
C ALA A 60 -15.38 5.54 27.43
N ASP A 61 -16.52 6.15 27.09
CA ASP A 61 -16.66 7.57 26.74
C ASP A 61 -15.70 8.01 25.62
N LEU A 62 -15.50 7.13 24.62
CA LEU A 62 -14.65 7.40 23.48
C LEU A 62 -15.45 7.93 22.29
N SER A 63 -14.94 8.97 21.63
CA SER A 63 -15.57 9.54 20.45
C SER A 63 -15.50 8.59 19.25
N TRP A 64 -16.64 8.36 18.58
CA TRP A 64 -16.73 7.59 17.35
C TRP A 64 -16.65 8.54 16.14
N ASN A 65 -15.55 8.46 15.40
CA ASN A 65 -15.36 9.26 14.19
C ASN A 65 -14.95 8.33 13.03
N SER A 66 -15.94 7.97 12.20
CA SER A 66 -15.71 7.07 11.07
C SER A 66 -14.93 7.75 9.94
N VAL A 67 -14.16 6.93 9.20
CA VAL A 67 -13.58 7.34 7.92
C VAL A 67 -14.71 7.54 6.92
N SER A 68 -14.83 8.72 6.33
CA SER A 68 -16.00 9.14 5.54
C SER A 68 -16.34 8.20 4.38
N TRP A 69 -15.31 7.63 3.74
CA TRP A 69 -15.44 6.73 2.59
C TRP A 69 -15.35 5.24 2.94
N TYR A 70 -15.12 4.89 4.23
CA TYR A 70 -15.10 3.50 4.68
C TYR A 70 -15.65 3.38 6.12
N PRO A 71 -16.95 3.11 6.30
CA PRO A 71 -17.62 3.19 7.62
C PRO A 71 -17.15 2.13 8.63
N PHE A 72 -16.49 1.06 8.19
CA PHE A 72 -15.88 0.04 9.06
C PHE A 72 -14.47 0.41 9.53
N ALA A 73 -14.10 1.70 9.44
CA ALA A 73 -12.88 2.22 10.04
C ALA A 73 -13.18 3.53 10.77
N ILE A 74 -12.51 3.71 11.89
CA ILE A 74 -12.62 4.89 12.74
C ILE A 74 -11.25 5.54 12.92
N HIS A 75 -11.24 6.85 13.01
CA HIS A 75 -10.03 7.60 13.32
C HIS A 75 -9.59 7.32 14.76
N TRP A 76 -8.27 7.33 14.98
CA TRP A 76 -7.71 7.26 16.32
C TRP A 76 -8.24 8.44 17.16
N PRO A 77 -8.69 8.21 18.41
CA PRO A 77 -9.21 9.30 19.25
C PRO A 77 -8.16 10.38 19.48
N LYS A 78 -8.49 11.65 19.24
CA LYS A 78 -7.53 12.79 19.29
C LYS A 78 -6.82 12.94 20.65
N ASN A 79 -7.46 12.54 21.74
CA ASN A 79 -6.96 12.73 23.11
C ASN A 79 -6.28 11.49 23.70
N ILE A 80 -6.08 10.46 22.91
CA ILE A 80 -5.48 9.20 23.37
C ILE A 80 -4.10 9.04 22.75
N GLU A 81 -3.11 8.76 23.59
CA GLU A 81 -1.74 8.53 23.14
C GLU A 81 -1.67 7.34 22.19
N LYS A 82 -0.89 7.49 21.11
CA LYS A 82 -0.69 6.43 20.12
C LYS A 82 -0.04 5.22 20.77
N GLY A 83 -0.61 4.05 20.49
CA GLY A 83 -0.17 2.77 21.05
C GLY A 83 -0.91 2.38 22.33
N THR A 84 -1.84 3.21 22.81
CA THR A 84 -2.76 2.81 23.89
C THR A 84 -3.63 1.65 23.42
N HIS A 85 -3.81 0.65 24.26
CA HIS A 85 -4.73 -0.45 24.00
C HIS A 85 -6.16 0.05 24.18
N LEU A 86 -6.83 0.26 23.06
CA LEU A 86 -8.23 0.70 23.01
C LEU A 86 -9.18 -0.50 23.18
N PRO A 87 -10.41 -0.31 23.70
CA PRO A 87 -11.39 -1.37 23.80
C PRO A 87 -11.64 -2.05 22.46
N GLY A 88 -11.54 -3.37 22.41
CA GLY A 88 -11.62 -4.18 21.20
C GLY A 88 -10.27 -4.46 20.51
N TYR A 89 -9.17 -3.84 20.96
CA TYR A 89 -7.86 -4.07 20.37
C TYR A 89 -7.25 -5.42 20.80
N ASP A 90 -7.27 -5.71 22.10
CA ASP A 90 -6.69 -6.96 22.63
C ASP A 90 -7.52 -8.18 22.23
N GLU A 91 -8.81 -7.99 22.07
CA GLU A 91 -9.76 -9.00 21.58
C GLU A 91 -9.63 -9.28 20.08
N GLY A 92 -8.84 -8.47 19.36
CA GLY A 92 -8.63 -8.61 17.93
C GLY A 92 -9.81 -8.11 17.07
N TYR A 93 -10.69 -7.25 17.60
CA TYR A 93 -11.80 -6.65 16.85
C TYR A 93 -11.36 -5.47 16.00
N LEU A 94 -10.22 -4.86 16.34
CA LEU A 94 -9.65 -3.69 15.70
C LEU A 94 -8.28 -3.99 15.11
N TYR A 95 -8.05 -3.55 13.87
CA TYR A 95 -6.74 -3.59 13.22
C TYR A 95 -6.24 -2.18 12.90
N PRO A 96 -5.17 -1.69 13.55
CA PRO A 96 -4.60 -0.38 13.26
C PRO A 96 -3.83 -0.40 11.94
N MET A 97 -4.16 0.53 11.04
CA MET A 97 -3.48 0.68 9.76
C MET A 97 -3.60 2.11 9.22
N ASN A 98 -2.84 2.45 8.18
CA ASN A 98 -3.04 3.72 7.49
C ASN A 98 -4.31 3.67 6.63
N ALA A 99 -5.08 4.76 6.57
CA ALA A 99 -6.28 4.84 5.75
C ALA A 99 -6.02 4.48 4.28
N SER A 100 -4.94 5.00 3.70
CA SER A 100 -4.53 4.66 2.33
C SER A 100 -4.25 3.16 2.09
N SER A 101 -4.00 2.39 3.15
CA SER A 101 -3.79 0.94 3.04
C SER A 101 -5.09 0.15 2.83
N LEU A 102 -6.26 0.78 2.99
CA LEU A 102 -7.55 0.20 2.64
C LEU A 102 -7.77 0.17 1.12
N ILE A 103 -7.20 1.12 0.39
CA ILE A 103 -7.49 1.34 -1.03
C ILE A 103 -7.08 0.15 -1.91
N PRO A 104 -5.87 -0.43 -1.82
CA PRO A 104 -5.47 -1.53 -2.69
C PRO A 104 -6.34 -2.80 -2.54
N PRO A 105 -6.73 -3.26 -1.33
CA PRO A 105 -7.70 -4.35 -1.19
C PRO A 105 -9.08 -4.02 -1.77
N LEU A 106 -9.59 -2.80 -1.60
CA LEU A 106 -10.86 -2.38 -2.21
C LEU A 106 -10.77 -2.37 -3.75
N ALA A 107 -9.67 -1.84 -4.29
CA ALA A 107 -9.40 -1.82 -5.73
C ALA A 107 -9.27 -3.23 -6.34
N LEU A 108 -8.93 -4.23 -5.53
CA LEU A 108 -8.81 -5.62 -5.98
C LEU A 108 -10.16 -6.20 -6.38
N GLN A 109 -11.28 -5.75 -5.76
CA GLN A 109 -12.64 -6.24 -5.99
C GLN A 109 -12.71 -7.77 -5.97
N ALA A 110 -12.04 -8.36 -4.99
CA ALA A 110 -12.02 -9.80 -4.82
C ALA A 110 -13.36 -10.32 -4.28
N THR A 111 -13.72 -11.52 -4.69
CA THR A 111 -14.90 -12.26 -4.25
C THR A 111 -14.51 -13.63 -3.70
N ASN A 112 -15.46 -14.35 -3.12
CA ASN A 112 -15.24 -15.72 -2.65
C ASN A 112 -15.02 -16.74 -3.77
N GLU A 113 -15.24 -16.38 -5.03
CA GLU A 113 -14.98 -17.23 -6.20
C GLU A 113 -13.51 -17.12 -6.69
N ASP A 114 -12.77 -16.09 -6.23
CA ASP A 114 -11.44 -15.78 -6.72
C ASP A 114 -10.36 -16.65 -6.08
N THR A 115 -9.30 -16.93 -6.84
CA THR A 115 -8.03 -17.45 -6.34
C THR A 115 -7.08 -16.26 -6.20
N ILE A 116 -6.71 -15.92 -4.96
CA ILE A 116 -6.11 -14.64 -4.62
C ILE A 116 -4.65 -14.79 -4.23
N LEU A 117 -3.80 -13.88 -4.71
CA LEU A 117 -2.42 -13.72 -4.27
C LEU A 117 -2.21 -12.32 -3.68
N ASP A 118 -1.71 -12.26 -2.44
CA ASP A 118 -1.03 -11.08 -1.92
C ASP A 118 0.48 -11.32 -2.05
N ALA A 119 1.11 -10.65 -3.02
CA ALA A 119 2.45 -10.99 -3.48
C ALA A 119 3.59 -10.49 -2.56
N CYS A 120 3.30 -9.51 -1.68
CA CYS A 120 4.25 -8.91 -0.73
C CYS A 120 3.55 -8.66 0.62
N ALA A 121 2.93 -9.69 1.16
CA ALA A 121 1.88 -9.65 2.16
C ALA A 121 2.25 -9.07 3.54
N ALA A 122 3.50 -9.25 3.98
CA ALA A 122 3.87 -8.87 5.35
C ALA A 122 3.82 -7.36 5.59
N PRO A 123 3.26 -6.91 6.74
CA PRO A 123 2.96 -7.69 7.95
C PRO A 123 1.59 -8.38 8.01
N GLY A 124 0.71 -8.26 7.00
CA GLY A 124 -0.55 -9.01 6.92
C GLY A 124 -1.84 -8.18 6.89
N GLY A 125 -1.78 -6.88 7.17
CA GLY A 125 -2.98 -6.05 7.29
C GLY A 125 -3.85 -6.00 6.03
N LYS A 126 -3.25 -5.96 4.83
CA LYS A 126 -3.98 -5.99 3.56
C LYS A 126 -4.53 -7.39 3.27
N THR A 127 -3.75 -8.43 3.59
CA THR A 127 -4.19 -9.83 3.47
C THR A 127 -5.42 -10.11 4.34
N LEU A 128 -5.38 -9.68 5.61
CA LEU A 128 -6.54 -9.78 6.52
C LEU A 128 -7.75 -9.04 5.97
N PHE A 129 -7.53 -7.84 5.45
CA PHE A 129 -8.63 -7.05 4.91
C PHE A 129 -9.26 -7.72 3.68
N ILE A 130 -8.46 -8.33 2.79
CA ILE A 130 -8.98 -9.14 1.69
C ILE A 130 -9.81 -10.32 2.22
N ALA A 131 -9.32 -11.03 3.25
CA ALA A 131 -10.03 -12.16 3.84
C ALA A 131 -11.40 -11.76 4.42
N ASP A 132 -11.47 -10.61 5.08
CA ASP A 132 -12.73 -10.06 5.60
C ASP A 132 -13.69 -9.66 4.48
N LEU A 133 -13.19 -8.98 3.42
CA LEU A 133 -14.01 -8.53 2.30
C LEU A 133 -14.69 -9.68 1.55
N ILE A 134 -14.01 -10.81 1.39
CA ILE A 134 -14.55 -11.97 0.67
C ILE A 134 -15.34 -12.93 1.59
N HIS A 135 -15.44 -12.64 2.90
CA HIS A 135 -16.00 -13.56 3.89
C HIS A 135 -15.44 -14.96 3.68
N ALA A 136 -14.09 -15.06 3.68
CA ALA A 136 -13.36 -16.23 3.22
C ALA A 136 -13.88 -17.53 3.85
N PRO A 137 -14.45 -18.46 3.07
CA PRO A 137 -14.80 -19.76 3.58
C PRO A 137 -13.53 -20.51 3.98
N VAL A 138 -13.68 -21.56 4.81
CA VAL A 138 -12.59 -22.42 5.32
C VAL A 138 -11.90 -23.22 4.19
N GLN A 139 -11.50 -22.55 3.13
CA GLN A 139 -10.70 -23.12 2.03
C GLN A 139 -9.65 -22.09 1.66
N GLN A 140 -8.37 -22.47 1.70
CA GLN A 140 -7.21 -21.63 1.45
C GLN A 140 -7.24 -20.96 0.06
N LYS A 141 -8.12 -19.99 -0.13
CA LYS A 141 -8.25 -19.23 -1.39
C LYS A 141 -7.28 -18.07 -1.51
N ILE A 142 -6.67 -17.67 -0.38
CA ILE A 142 -5.69 -16.57 -0.33
C ILE A 142 -4.30 -17.16 -0.14
N THR A 143 -3.42 -16.90 -1.08
CA THR A 143 -1.98 -17.13 -0.95
C THR A 143 -1.30 -15.84 -0.54
N ALA A 144 -0.68 -15.82 0.65
CA ALA A 144 0.06 -14.68 1.18
C ALA A 144 1.56 -14.93 1.07
N ASN A 145 2.25 -14.18 0.23
CA ASN A 145 3.68 -14.35 -0.02
C ASN A 145 4.52 -13.23 0.57
N ASP A 146 5.62 -13.58 1.24
CA ASP A 146 6.71 -12.63 1.50
C ASP A 146 8.05 -13.36 1.45
N SER A 147 9.01 -12.82 0.70
CA SER A 147 10.32 -13.43 0.52
C SER A 147 11.20 -13.41 1.78
N SER A 148 10.96 -12.52 2.74
CA SER A 148 11.73 -12.36 3.98
C SER A 148 11.22 -13.29 5.08
N PRO A 149 12.06 -14.18 5.66
CA PRO A 149 11.64 -15.04 6.76
C PRO A 149 11.13 -14.27 7.98
N ASP A 150 11.83 -13.18 8.37
CA ASP A 150 11.43 -12.38 9.53
C ASP A 150 10.10 -11.64 9.32
N ARG A 151 9.85 -11.21 8.09
CA ARG A 151 8.56 -10.59 7.75
C ARG A 151 7.45 -11.63 7.69
N ARG A 152 7.72 -12.84 7.17
CA ARG A 152 6.73 -13.94 7.18
C ARG A 152 6.34 -14.36 8.60
N ARG A 153 7.29 -14.38 9.55
CA ARG A 153 6.94 -14.67 10.95
C ARG A 153 5.91 -13.67 11.47
N ARG A 154 6.12 -12.36 11.24
CA ARG A 154 5.14 -11.32 11.62
C ARG A 154 3.81 -11.46 10.89
N LEU A 155 3.85 -11.83 9.62
CA LEU A 155 2.64 -12.14 8.84
C LEU A 155 1.85 -13.28 9.47
N GLN A 156 2.52 -14.36 9.86
CA GLN A 156 1.88 -15.51 10.51
C GLN A 156 1.30 -15.12 11.87
N GLU A 157 2.06 -14.45 12.73
CA GLU A 157 1.59 -13.93 14.02
C GLU A 157 0.35 -13.05 13.87
N THR A 158 0.32 -12.21 12.82
CA THR A 158 -0.83 -11.36 12.52
C THR A 158 -2.04 -12.19 12.09
N ILE A 159 -1.87 -13.15 11.19
CA ILE A 159 -2.97 -14.01 10.69
C ILE A 159 -3.55 -14.87 11.82
N GLU A 160 -2.70 -15.42 12.68
CA GLU A 160 -3.12 -16.21 13.84
C GLU A 160 -3.94 -15.38 14.82
N ARG A 161 -3.45 -14.17 15.16
CA ARG A 161 -4.12 -13.25 16.09
C ARG A 161 -5.54 -12.90 15.66
N TYR A 162 -5.77 -12.76 14.35
CA TYR A 162 -7.07 -12.34 13.79
C TYR A 162 -7.92 -13.53 13.26
N GLY A 163 -7.51 -14.76 13.55
CA GLY A 163 -8.35 -15.96 13.32
C GLY A 163 -8.46 -16.44 11.88
N HIS A 164 -7.54 -16.04 10.98
CA HIS A 164 -7.60 -16.41 9.56
C HIS A 164 -6.61 -17.53 9.14
N ILE A 165 -6.03 -18.25 10.09
CA ILE A 165 -4.97 -19.23 9.81
C ILE A 165 -5.41 -20.34 8.84
N GLU A 166 -6.68 -20.75 8.88
CA GLU A 166 -7.21 -21.81 8.03
C GLU A 166 -7.54 -21.32 6.61
N ASN A 167 -7.70 -20.01 6.44
CA ASN A 167 -8.14 -19.40 5.19
C ASN A 167 -6.98 -18.93 4.30
N ILE A 168 -5.79 -18.75 4.88
CA ILE A 168 -4.64 -18.11 4.23
C ILE A 168 -3.45 -19.08 4.19
N HIS A 169 -2.96 -19.34 2.98
CA HIS A 169 -1.75 -20.13 2.75
C HIS A 169 -0.53 -19.22 2.66
N ILE A 170 0.40 -19.33 3.62
CA ILE A 170 1.61 -18.51 3.65
C ILE A 170 2.74 -19.20 2.89
N ILE A 171 3.35 -18.48 1.94
CA ILE A 171 4.52 -18.95 1.19
C ILE A 171 5.69 -17.97 1.25
N GLY A 172 6.89 -18.45 0.91
CA GLY A 172 8.12 -17.67 1.01
C GLY A 172 8.93 -17.67 -0.28
N LYS A 173 8.41 -17.08 -1.33
CA LYS A 173 9.06 -17.05 -2.65
C LYS A 173 9.41 -15.61 -3.06
N LYS A 174 10.33 -15.46 -4.01
CA LYS A 174 10.54 -14.18 -4.69
C LYS A 174 9.34 -13.91 -5.60
N ALA A 175 8.67 -12.78 -5.39
CA ALA A 175 7.43 -12.44 -6.11
C ALA A 175 7.62 -12.44 -7.64
N GLU A 176 8.77 -12.00 -8.12
CA GLU A 176 9.14 -11.99 -9.54
C GLU A 176 9.26 -13.38 -10.18
N THR A 177 9.26 -14.45 -9.38
CA THR A 177 9.41 -15.84 -9.85
C THR A 177 8.18 -16.73 -9.61
N LEU A 178 7.12 -16.20 -9.02
CA LEU A 178 5.92 -16.96 -8.67
C LEU A 178 5.24 -17.62 -9.87
N PHE A 179 5.28 -16.97 -11.04
CA PHE A 179 4.72 -17.53 -12.28
C PHE A 179 5.31 -18.89 -12.68
N LYS A 180 6.54 -19.22 -12.24
CA LYS A 180 7.17 -20.51 -12.53
C LYS A 180 6.44 -21.69 -11.85
N GLN A 181 5.82 -21.43 -10.70
CA GLN A 181 5.04 -22.40 -9.95
C GLN A 181 3.54 -22.26 -10.17
N TYR A 182 3.09 -21.05 -10.47
CA TYR A 182 1.68 -20.68 -10.59
C TYR A 182 1.44 -19.90 -11.91
N PRO A 183 1.68 -20.48 -13.09
CA PRO A 183 1.38 -19.79 -14.35
C PRO A 183 -0.13 -19.69 -14.56
N ASP A 184 -0.63 -18.52 -14.98
CA ASP A 184 -2.04 -18.26 -15.28
C ASP A 184 -3.02 -18.75 -14.16
N HIS A 185 -2.62 -18.63 -12.91
CA HIS A 185 -3.31 -19.31 -11.79
C HIS A 185 -4.23 -18.37 -11.00
N PHE A 186 -3.76 -17.17 -10.65
CA PHE A 186 -4.49 -16.27 -9.77
C PHE A 186 -5.46 -15.38 -10.54
N THR A 187 -6.70 -15.31 -10.10
CA THR A 187 -7.68 -14.39 -10.70
C THR A 187 -7.59 -12.97 -10.13
N ARG A 188 -7.03 -12.84 -8.91
CA ARG A 188 -6.78 -11.56 -8.23
C ARG A 188 -5.38 -11.55 -7.65
N ILE A 189 -4.62 -10.51 -7.98
CA ILE A 189 -3.27 -10.31 -7.42
C ILE A 189 -3.16 -8.92 -6.82
N LEU A 190 -2.81 -8.84 -5.54
CA LEU A 190 -2.35 -7.63 -4.88
C LEU A 190 -0.82 -7.60 -4.91
N ALA A 191 -0.26 -6.52 -5.45
CA ALA A 191 1.17 -6.26 -5.51
C ALA A 191 1.50 -4.95 -4.76
N ASP A 192 1.45 -5.00 -3.41
CA ASP A 192 1.93 -3.91 -2.54
C ASP A 192 3.44 -4.05 -2.36
N VAL A 193 4.17 -3.51 -3.32
CA VAL A 193 5.59 -3.85 -3.50
C VAL A 193 6.53 -3.05 -2.59
N PRO A 194 7.73 -3.59 -2.29
CA PRO A 194 8.77 -2.81 -1.62
C PRO A 194 9.12 -1.54 -2.40
N CYS A 195 9.13 -0.40 -1.71
CA CYS A 195 9.33 0.92 -2.28
C CYS A 195 10.30 1.78 -1.44
N SER A 196 10.53 3.03 -1.87
CA SER A 196 11.46 3.97 -1.21
C SER A 196 11.04 4.37 0.20
N SER A 197 9.72 4.42 0.49
CA SER A 197 9.16 4.75 1.81
C SER A 197 9.70 6.08 2.36
N GLU A 198 9.42 7.19 1.69
CA GLU A 198 10.00 8.51 1.92
C GLU A 198 9.89 8.95 3.38
N LYS A 199 8.70 8.84 3.99
CA LYS A 199 8.47 9.22 5.39
C LYS A 199 9.38 8.44 6.34
N HIS A 200 9.52 7.13 6.13
CA HIS A 200 10.39 6.30 6.96
C HIS A 200 11.86 6.67 6.79
N VAL A 201 12.30 6.91 5.56
CA VAL A 201 13.69 7.29 5.26
C VAL A 201 14.00 8.66 5.84
N TYR A 202 13.13 9.65 5.65
CA TYR A 202 13.32 11.02 6.12
C TYR A 202 13.46 11.10 7.65
N ASN A 203 12.66 10.32 8.37
CA ASN A 203 12.69 10.26 9.84
C ASN A 203 13.79 9.33 10.42
N SER A 204 14.53 8.63 9.58
CA SER A 204 15.62 7.76 10.01
C SER A 204 16.99 8.38 9.70
N LYS A 205 17.67 8.92 10.70
CA LYS A 205 19.03 9.50 10.52
C LYS A 205 19.98 8.55 9.77
N LYS A 206 19.90 7.24 10.05
CA LYS A 206 20.73 6.20 9.41
C LYS A 206 20.41 6.08 7.91
N HIS A 207 19.13 5.95 7.56
CA HIS A 207 18.71 5.74 6.18
C HIS A 207 18.87 7.01 5.35
N LEU A 208 18.52 8.16 5.94
CA LEU A 208 18.66 9.46 5.27
C LEU A 208 20.13 9.77 4.93
N LYS A 209 21.06 9.53 5.85
CA LYS A 209 22.50 9.74 5.61
C LYS A 209 23.05 8.94 4.42
N GLN A 210 22.49 7.76 4.17
CA GLN A 210 22.93 6.86 3.10
C GLN A 210 22.08 6.98 1.82
N TRP A 211 21.09 7.86 1.80
CA TRP A 211 20.16 7.95 0.68
C TRP A 211 20.84 8.47 -0.60
N THR A 212 20.44 7.88 -1.71
CA THR A 212 20.88 8.30 -3.05
C THR A 212 19.77 8.08 -4.09
N PRO A 213 19.71 8.85 -5.18
CA PRO A 213 18.76 8.59 -6.28
C PRO A 213 18.93 7.20 -6.92
N ALA A 214 20.09 6.57 -6.77
CA ALA A 214 20.31 5.20 -7.25
C ALA A 214 19.39 4.18 -6.56
N ARG A 215 18.98 4.43 -5.29
CA ARG A 215 18.03 3.58 -4.58
C ARG A 215 16.68 3.51 -5.30
N ILE A 216 16.14 4.65 -5.75
CA ILE A 216 14.87 4.70 -6.49
C ILE A 216 14.98 3.91 -7.79
N ARG A 217 16.08 4.08 -8.54
CA ARG A 217 16.31 3.32 -9.77
C ARG A 217 16.37 1.80 -9.55
N GLN A 218 17.02 1.36 -8.46
CA GLN A 218 17.10 -0.06 -8.10
C GLN A 218 15.72 -0.62 -7.72
N LEU A 219 14.95 0.12 -6.91
CA LEU A 219 13.60 -0.26 -6.52
C LEU A 219 12.68 -0.33 -7.73
N LYS A 220 12.70 0.66 -8.61
CA LYS A 220 11.97 0.65 -9.88
C LYS A 220 12.24 -0.62 -10.71
N GLN A 221 13.53 -0.98 -10.89
CA GLN A 221 13.87 -2.19 -11.65
C GLN A 221 13.33 -3.46 -10.99
N ARG A 222 13.38 -3.54 -9.66
CA ARG A 222 12.81 -4.63 -8.90
C ARG A 222 11.28 -4.67 -9.04
N GLN A 223 10.61 -3.54 -8.94
CA GLN A 223 9.16 -3.42 -9.09
C GLN A 223 8.70 -3.84 -10.49
N ILE A 224 9.43 -3.44 -11.54
CA ILE A 224 9.18 -3.88 -12.92
C ILE A 224 9.34 -5.41 -13.05
N ALA A 225 10.35 -6.00 -12.42
CA ALA A 225 10.57 -7.44 -12.45
C ALA A 225 9.44 -8.19 -11.71
N ILE A 226 9.05 -7.73 -10.52
CA ILE A 226 7.93 -8.27 -9.74
C ILE A 226 6.65 -8.21 -10.59
N LEU A 227 6.29 -7.03 -11.08
CA LEU A 227 5.05 -6.82 -11.79
C LEU A 227 5.00 -7.63 -13.10
N SER A 228 6.13 -7.77 -13.79
CA SER A 228 6.24 -8.59 -15.00
C SER A 228 6.04 -10.09 -14.71
N GLY A 229 6.58 -10.59 -13.59
CA GLY A 229 6.39 -11.97 -13.16
C GLY A 229 4.98 -12.24 -12.66
N LEU A 230 4.40 -11.31 -11.89
CA LEU A 230 3.03 -11.44 -11.42
C LEU A 230 2.00 -11.40 -12.55
N PHE A 231 2.29 -10.67 -13.63
CA PHE A 231 1.45 -10.69 -14.83
C PHE A 231 1.37 -12.08 -15.47
N GLU A 232 2.46 -12.85 -15.49
CA GLU A 232 2.44 -14.24 -16.01
C GLU A 232 1.85 -15.24 -15.01
N ALA A 233 1.66 -14.86 -13.75
CA ALA A 233 0.93 -15.64 -12.77
C ALA A 233 -0.58 -15.33 -12.74
N LEU A 234 -0.98 -14.23 -13.38
CA LEU A 234 -2.36 -13.79 -13.46
C LEU A 234 -3.12 -14.58 -14.53
N ALA A 235 -4.23 -15.16 -14.15
CA ALA A 235 -5.13 -15.86 -15.08
C ALA A 235 -5.71 -14.89 -16.13
N PRO A 236 -6.03 -15.37 -17.33
CA PRO A 236 -6.71 -14.55 -18.34
C PRO A 236 -8.01 -13.94 -17.78
N GLY A 237 -8.20 -12.63 -18.00
CA GLY A 237 -9.33 -11.89 -17.44
C GLY A 237 -9.18 -11.53 -15.96
N GLY A 238 -8.09 -11.93 -15.31
CA GLY A 238 -7.80 -11.61 -13.92
C GLY A 238 -7.46 -10.12 -13.70
N ARG A 239 -7.44 -9.70 -12.43
CA ARG A 239 -7.12 -8.33 -12.00
C ARG A 239 -5.85 -8.31 -11.16
N LEU A 240 -4.93 -7.41 -11.50
CA LEU A 240 -3.71 -7.13 -10.74
C LEU A 240 -3.75 -5.69 -10.25
N VAL A 241 -3.68 -5.50 -8.94
CA VAL A 241 -3.56 -4.18 -8.30
C VAL A 241 -2.12 -3.96 -7.89
N TYR A 242 -1.53 -2.87 -8.39
CA TYR A 242 -0.20 -2.43 -8.02
C TYR A 242 -0.27 -1.26 -7.06
N SER A 243 0.42 -1.33 -5.94
CA SER A 243 0.50 -0.25 -4.97
C SER A 243 1.89 -0.07 -4.39
N THR A 244 2.21 1.16 -4.01
CA THR A 244 3.42 1.55 -3.31
C THR A 244 3.10 2.62 -2.28
N CYS A 245 3.97 2.79 -1.28
CA CYS A 245 3.96 3.96 -0.41
C CYS A 245 4.93 5.06 -0.89
N ALA A 246 5.44 4.97 -2.13
CA ALA A 246 6.34 5.94 -2.73
C ALA A 246 5.56 7.06 -3.43
N ILE A 247 6.13 8.27 -3.42
CA ILE A 247 5.55 9.44 -4.08
C ILE A 247 6.13 9.63 -5.48
N THR A 248 7.33 9.14 -5.75
CA THR A 248 8.02 9.38 -7.02
C THR A 248 7.30 8.72 -8.20
N PRO A 249 7.15 9.40 -9.35
CA PRO A 249 6.61 8.81 -10.57
C PRO A 249 7.43 7.61 -11.07
N GLU A 250 8.73 7.59 -10.79
CA GLU A 250 9.62 6.50 -11.18
C GLU A 250 9.22 5.14 -10.59
N GLU A 251 8.70 5.13 -9.36
CA GLU A 251 8.24 3.90 -8.69
C GLU A 251 6.74 3.62 -8.89
N ASN A 252 6.04 4.45 -9.61
CA ASN A 252 4.61 4.38 -9.82
C ASN A 252 4.27 4.37 -11.33
N GLU A 253 3.98 5.52 -11.91
CA GLU A 253 3.50 5.64 -13.30
C GLU A 253 4.51 5.07 -14.29
N GLU A 254 5.81 5.28 -14.10
CA GLU A 254 6.82 4.77 -15.01
C GLU A 254 6.98 3.23 -14.94
N VAL A 255 6.67 2.61 -13.80
CA VAL A 255 6.61 1.15 -13.66
C VAL A 255 5.44 0.61 -14.46
N ILE A 256 4.24 1.17 -14.28
CA ILE A 256 3.02 0.80 -15.01
C ILE A 256 3.22 1.01 -16.52
N GLN A 257 3.73 2.17 -16.93
CA GLN A 257 4.06 2.44 -18.33
C GLN A 257 4.96 1.37 -18.94
N THR A 258 5.97 0.94 -18.18
CA THR A 258 6.90 -0.09 -18.63
C THR A 258 6.20 -1.43 -18.83
N LEU A 259 5.28 -1.81 -17.93
CA LEU A 259 4.49 -3.03 -18.08
C LEU A 259 3.56 -2.94 -19.30
N LEU A 260 2.81 -1.85 -19.44
CA LEU A 260 1.91 -1.63 -20.57
C LEU A 260 2.64 -1.74 -21.92
N LYS A 261 3.82 -1.11 -22.05
CA LYS A 261 4.65 -1.21 -23.25
C LYS A 261 5.13 -2.64 -23.54
N LYS A 262 5.44 -3.42 -22.48
CA LYS A 262 5.90 -4.82 -22.64
C LYS A 262 4.78 -5.78 -22.99
N LYS A 263 3.58 -5.58 -22.44
CA LYS A 263 2.46 -6.53 -22.57
C LYS A 263 1.45 -6.15 -23.65
N LYS A 264 1.48 -4.88 -24.11
CA LYS A 264 0.65 -4.36 -25.19
C LYS A 264 -0.83 -4.78 -25.08
N ASP A 265 -1.37 -5.42 -26.10
CA ASP A 265 -2.78 -5.81 -26.18
C ASP A 265 -3.21 -6.90 -25.19
N ARG A 266 -2.26 -7.47 -24.43
CA ARG A 266 -2.55 -8.47 -23.38
C ARG A 266 -3.02 -7.85 -22.07
N ILE A 267 -2.96 -6.52 -21.91
CA ILE A 267 -3.24 -5.81 -20.67
C ILE A 267 -4.08 -4.56 -20.93
N ARG A 268 -5.04 -4.30 -20.05
CA ARG A 268 -5.83 -3.07 -20.01
C ARG A 268 -5.67 -2.42 -18.66
N LEU A 269 -5.40 -1.12 -18.63
CA LEU A 269 -5.45 -0.32 -17.40
C LEU A 269 -6.91 -0.02 -17.05
N ILE A 270 -7.26 -0.24 -15.79
CA ILE A 270 -8.60 0.02 -15.26
C ILE A 270 -8.65 1.46 -14.73
N HIS A 271 -9.78 2.13 -14.92
CA HIS A 271 -10.01 3.49 -14.43
C HIS A 271 -10.43 3.47 -12.96
N LEU A 272 -9.44 3.46 -12.05
CA LEU A 272 -9.69 3.31 -10.60
C LEU A 272 -10.53 4.45 -10.00
N GLN A 273 -10.36 5.68 -10.47
CA GLN A 273 -11.14 6.81 -9.96
C GLN A 273 -12.64 6.67 -10.21
N GLN A 274 -13.02 6.03 -11.33
CA GLN A 274 -14.42 5.72 -11.61
C GLN A 274 -14.95 4.54 -10.80
N GLU A 275 -14.10 3.57 -10.45
CA GLU A 275 -14.51 2.42 -9.64
C GLU A 275 -14.57 2.73 -8.15
N LEU A 276 -13.84 3.73 -7.68
CA LEU A 276 -13.72 4.13 -6.27
C LEU A 276 -13.96 5.65 -6.12
N PRO A 277 -15.12 6.18 -6.54
CA PRO A 277 -15.37 7.63 -6.61
C PRO A 277 -15.40 8.32 -5.25
N ASP A 278 -15.77 7.59 -4.19
CA ASP A 278 -15.92 8.15 -2.84
C ASP A 278 -14.57 8.30 -2.11
N ILE A 279 -13.50 7.68 -2.62
CA ILE A 279 -12.19 7.77 -2.00
C ILE A 279 -11.53 9.09 -2.38
N PRO A 280 -11.13 9.93 -1.41
CA PRO A 280 -10.36 11.14 -1.69
C PRO A 280 -9.05 10.77 -2.41
N HIS A 281 -8.79 11.39 -3.55
CA HIS A 281 -7.63 11.06 -4.35
C HIS A 281 -7.18 12.21 -5.27
N LEU A 282 -5.96 12.07 -5.77
CA LEU A 282 -5.40 12.87 -6.85
C LEU A 282 -5.11 11.95 -8.04
N SER A 283 -5.06 12.55 -9.21
CA SER A 283 -4.60 11.87 -10.43
C SER A 283 -3.11 11.56 -10.37
N GLY A 284 -2.65 10.69 -11.27
CA GLY A 284 -1.24 10.36 -11.42
C GLY A 284 -0.37 11.59 -11.74
N ILE A 285 0.92 11.45 -11.53
CA ILE A 285 1.89 12.52 -11.74
C ILE A 285 2.81 12.14 -12.91
N ALA A 286 2.96 13.07 -13.85
CA ALA A 286 3.99 12.95 -14.88
C ALA A 286 5.37 13.23 -14.26
N GLY A 287 6.31 12.33 -14.48
CA GLY A 287 7.71 12.51 -14.10
C GLY A 287 8.53 13.18 -15.22
N GLU A 288 9.84 12.93 -15.21
CA GLU A 288 10.72 13.37 -16.32
C GLU A 288 10.37 12.66 -17.66
N LYS A 289 9.78 11.48 -17.58
CA LYS A 289 9.36 10.70 -18.76
C LYS A 289 7.91 10.93 -19.09
N GLU A 290 7.65 11.05 -20.38
CA GLU A 290 6.28 11.10 -20.90
C GLU A 290 5.51 9.83 -20.50
N ILE A 291 4.34 10.01 -19.90
CA ILE A 291 3.37 8.96 -19.58
C ILE A 291 2.30 8.95 -20.67
N THR A 292 2.11 7.80 -21.31
CA THR A 292 1.22 7.65 -22.46
C THR A 292 -0.16 7.08 -22.14
N PHE A 293 -0.40 6.74 -20.86
CA PHE A 293 -1.73 6.36 -20.38
C PHE A 293 -2.42 7.52 -19.65
N PRO A 294 -3.75 7.54 -19.57
CA PRO A 294 -4.48 8.59 -18.84
C PRO A 294 -4.17 8.58 -17.34
N LEU A 295 -3.72 9.71 -16.80
CA LEU A 295 -3.30 9.82 -15.41
C LEU A 295 -4.47 9.75 -14.40
N ASP A 296 -5.69 9.98 -14.84
CA ASP A 296 -6.93 9.79 -14.07
C ASP A 296 -7.33 8.32 -13.87
N HIS A 297 -6.64 7.37 -14.54
CA HIS A 297 -6.83 5.95 -14.31
C HIS A 297 -6.19 5.45 -13.01
N VAL A 298 -5.34 6.24 -12.39
CA VAL A 298 -4.64 5.88 -11.16
C VAL A 298 -5.06 6.77 -10.00
N ILE A 299 -4.89 6.26 -8.77
CA ILE A 299 -5.17 6.97 -7.53
C ILE A 299 -3.84 7.31 -6.85
N ARG A 300 -3.67 8.58 -6.51
CA ARG A 300 -2.59 9.09 -5.67
C ARG A 300 -3.12 9.65 -4.36
N ILE A 301 -2.50 9.24 -3.27
CA ILE A 301 -2.73 9.81 -1.94
C ILE A 301 -1.46 10.55 -1.54
N ILE A 302 -1.53 11.87 -1.51
CA ILE A 302 -0.41 12.73 -1.14
C ILE A 302 -0.84 13.51 0.12
N PRO A 303 -0.34 13.14 1.31
CA PRO A 303 -0.92 13.59 2.58
C PRO A 303 -1.12 15.10 2.71
N HIS A 304 -0.15 15.92 2.30
CA HIS A 304 -0.25 17.38 2.42
C HIS A 304 -1.23 18.03 1.43
N ARG A 305 -1.73 17.27 0.45
CA ARG A 305 -2.72 17.73 -0.54
C ARG A 305 -4.12 17.15 -0.29
N MET A 306 -4.26 16.24 0.67
CA MET A 306 -5.56 15.68 1.04
C MET A 306 -6.21 16.59 2.09
N GLU A 307 -7.49 16.93 1.92
CA GLU A 307 -8.21 17.88 2.79
C GLU A 307 -8.54 17.31 4.17
N GLU A 308 -8.61 16.00 4.31
CA GLU A 308 -8.99 15.33 5.57
C GLU A 308 -7.97 15.47 6.72
N ASP A 309 -6.77 16.00 6.46
CA ASP A 309 -5.73 16.21 7.49
C ASP A 309 -5.67 17.68 8.00
N LYS A 310 -6.67 18.51 7.70
CA LYS A 310 -6.64 19.94 8.08
C LYS A 310 -7.40 20.27 9.38
N ASP A 311 -7.99 19.29 10.08
CA ASP A 311 -8.68 19.50 11.37
C ASP A 311 -7.97 18.83 12.55
#